data_cb39067300cce100e994ea437119050c
#
_entry.id   cb39067300cce100e994ea437119050c
#
_cell.length_a   1.000
_cell.length_b   1.000
_cell.length_c   1.000
_cell.angle_alpha   90.00
_cell.angle_beta   90.00
_cell.angle_gamma   90.00
#
_symmetry.space_group_name_H-M   'P 1'
#
loop_
_entity.id
_entity.type
_entity.pdbx_description
1 polymer ?
#
loop_
_entity_poly.entity_id
_entity_poly.type
_entity_poly.pdbx_seq_one_letter_code
_entity_poly.pdbx_strand_id
1 'polypeptide(L)'
;MFKLVATDMDGTFLDANGTYDKKRLQKVLAGFKEKGILFVAASGRSLLALEDLFSDFRDQMAFVAENGSALVVDGDLTFEEHLTKEQYLEITQLLTSSPYMNGHDYLLSGKNGAYVHQDASDDYVTFISNYYENVQRVPSFEEVDDVIFKLTANFTAETVREGEKWVTERLSYANAVTTGFQSIDVILNTVTKRTGLEALCEQLHIKQEEVLAFGDNLNDYEMLEFAGTAIATDNARDEIKAISQEVIGPCEDASVMTYMEEMLDDKKRNSDYCY
;
A
#
# COMPACT_ATOMS: atom_id res chain seq x y z
N MET A 1 -0.26 2.30 25.59
CA MET A 1 0.78 1.36 25.10
C MET A 1 0.33 0.89 23.74
N PHE A 2 1.18 0.94 22.72
CA PHE A 2 0.80 0.51 21.37
C PHE A 2 0.56 -0.99 21.32
N LYS A 3 -0.45 -1.39 20.56
CA LYS A 3 -0.78 -2.78 20.23
C LYS A 3 -0.61 -3.07 18.75
N LEU A 4 -0.53 -2.02 17.92
CA LEU A 4 -0.38 -2.14 16.48
C LEU A 4 0.58 -1.08 15.98
N VAL A 5 1.49 -1.50 15.11
CA VAL A 5 2.43 -0.65 14.38
C VAL A 5 2.23 -0.89 12.90
N ALA A 6 1.67 0.09 12.20
CA ALA A 6 1.49 0.08 10.75
C ALA A 6 2.56 0.92 10.07
N THR A 7 3.05 0.50 8.92
CA THR A 7 3.98 1.28 8.12
C THR A 7 3.69 1.16 6.64
N ASP A 8 3.78 2.29 5.93
CA ASP A 8 3.92 2.25 4.49
C ASP A 8 5.26 1.62 4.09
N MET A 9 5.36 1.18 2.84
CA MET A 9 6.54 0.49 2.32
C MET A 9 7.48 1.41 1.54
N ASP A 10 7.04 1.90 0.40
CA ASP A 10 7.88 2.61 -0.57
C ASP A 10 8.09 4.08 -0.17
N GLY A 11 9.30 4.45 0.21
CA GLY A 11 9.59 5.79 0.75
C GLY A 11 9.47 5.88 2.27
N THR A 12 9.03 4.81 2.94
CA THR A 12 8.86 4.77 4.40
C THR A 12 9.70 3.65 5.03
N PHE A 13 9.31 2.39 4.83
CA PHE A 13 9.99 1.24 5.47
C PHE A 13 11.14 0.69 4.62
N LEU A 14 10.98 0.69 3.30
CA LEU A 14 11.97 0.18 2.35
C LEU A 14 12.98 1.25 1.96
N ASP A 15 14.21 0.82 1.67
CA ASP A 15 15.23 1.66 1.07
C ASP A 15 14.94 1.94 -0.43
N ALA A 16 15.76 2.76 -1.11
CA ALA A 16 15.61 3.08 -2.53
C ALA A 16 15.68 1.88 -3.48
N ASN A 17 16.21 0.75 -3.01
CA ASN A 17 16.26 -0.49 -3.77
C ASN A 17 15.00 -1.37 -3.53
N GLY A 18 14.07 -0.90 -2.72
CA GLY A 18 12.88 -1.66 -2.33
C GLY A 18 13.20 -2.82 -1.40
N THR A 19 14.27 -2.71 -0.60
CA THR A 19 14.75 -3.77 0.31
C THR A 19 14.76 -3.32 1.78
N TYR A 20 14.93 -4.28 2.68
CA TYR A 20 15.05 -4.05 4.12
C TYR A 20 15.97 -5.09 4.78
N ASP A 21 16.47 -4.81 5.98
CA ASP A 21 17.28 -5.77 6.76
C ASP A 21 16.39 -6.82 7.42
N LYS A 22 16.33 -8.02 6.81
CA LYS A 22 15.56 -9.17 7.30
C LYS A 22 15.94 -9.59 8.72
N LYS A 23 17.24 -9.47 9.10
CA LYS A 23 17.70 -9.88 10.44
C LYS A 23 17.26 -8.90 11.51
N ARG A 24 17.23 -7.60 11.19
CA ARG A 24 16.68 -6.58 12.09
C ARG A 24 15.17 -6.80 12.27
N LEU A 25 14.43 -6.95 11.16
CA LEU A 25 12.99 -7.20 11.21
C LEU A 25 12.65 -8.44 12.04
N GLN A 26 13.37 -9.55 11.87
CA GLN A 26 13.18 -10.75 12.66
C GLN A 26 13.25 -10.49 14.17
N LYS A 27 14.22 -9.67 14.60
CA LYS A 27 14.38 -9.31 16.02
C LYS A 27 13.24 -8.40 16.50
N VAL A 28 12.83 -7.45 15.66
CA VAL A 28 11.72 -6.54 15.96
C VAL A 28 10.43 -7.35 16.12
N LEU A 29 10.11 -8.23 15.18
CA LEU A 29 8.89 -9.05 15.24
C LEU A 29 8.88 -9.96 16.47
N ALA A 30 10.02 -10.56 16.84
CA ALA A 30 10.14 -11.34 18.07
C ALA A 30 9.84 -10.49 19.32
N GLY A 31 10.43 -9.29 19.43
CA GLY A 31 10.19 -8.39 20.55
C GLY A 31 8.76 -7.83 20.55
N PHE A 32 8.18 -7.55 19.41
CA PHE A 32 6.78 -7.13 19.27
C PHE A 32 5.84 -8.22 19.76
N LYS A 33 6.07 -9.46 19.36
CA LYS A 33 5.29 -10.63 19.83
C LYS A 33 5.31 -10.76 21.36
N GLU A 34 6.49 -10.58 21.99
CA GLU A 34 6.62 -10.63 23.46
C GLU A 34 5.82 -9.51 24.15
N LYS A 35 5.72 -8.34 23.51
CA LYS A 35 4.98 -7.18 24.01
C LYS A 35 3.50 -7.14 23.58
N GLY A 36 3.05 -8.10 22.78
CA GLY A 36 1.69 -8.13 22.23
C GLY A 36 1.41 -7.02 21.22
N ILE A 37 2.42 -6.65 20.43
CA ILE A 37 2.33 -5.65 19.37
C ILE A 37 2.26 -6.37 18.02
N LEU A 38 1.27 -6.04 17.19
CA LEU A 38 1.15 -6.52 15.81
C LEU A 38 1.85 -5.55 14.86
N PHE A 39 2.71 -6.07 13.99
CA PHE A 39 3.29 -5.30 12.88
C PHE A 39 2.43 -5.44 11.64
N VAL A 40 2.19 -4.34 10.93
CA VAL A 40 1.34 -4.27 9.74
C VAL A 40 2.08 -3.57 8.61
N ALA A 41 2.23 -4.24 7.48
CA ALA A 41 2.65 -3.63 6.24
C ALA A 41 1.42 -3.07 5.50
N ALA A 42 1.33 -1.75 5.32
CA ALA A 42 0.23 -1.06 4.65
C ALA A 42 0.71 -0.42 3.34
N SER A 43 0.33 -0.96 2.18
CA SER A 43 0.92 -0.59 0.90
C SER A 43 -0.09 -0.49 -0.24
N GLY A 44 0.25 0.32 -1.26
CA GLY A 44 -0.41 0.28 -2.56
C GLY A 44 0.01 -0.91 -3.44
N ARG A 45 1.05 -1.65 -3.05
CA ARG A 45 1.49 -2.85 -3.77
C ARG A 45 0.40 -3.91 -3.82
N SER A 46 0.45 -4.76 -4.86
CA SER A 46 -0.45 -5.92 -4.93
C SER A 46 -0.25 -6.85 -3.74
N LEU A 47 -1.31 -7.56 -3.35
CA LEU A 47 -1.25 -8.50 -2.25
C LEU A 47 -0.13 -9.53 -2.44
N LEU A 48 -0.04 -10.11 -3.64
CA LEU A 48 0.98 -11.13 -3.95
C LEU A 48 2.41 -10.57 -3.84
N ALA A 49 2.65 -9.36 -4.35
CA ALA A 49 3.97 -8.73 -4.26
C ALA A 49 4.36 -8.39 -2.81
N LEU A 50 3.37 -8.00 -1.98
CA LEU A 50 3.61 -7.71 -0.58
C LEU A 50 3.89 -9.00 0.22
N GLU A 51 3.16 -10.07 -0.06
CA GLU A 51 3.38 -11.39 0.55
C GLU A 51 4.72 -12.01 0.14
N ASP A 52 5.15 -11.83 -1.12
CA ASP A 52 6.47 -12.30 -1.58
C ASP A 52 7.60 -11.54 -0.89
N LEU A 53 7.48 -10.21 -0.79
CA LEU A 53 8.45 -9.35 -0.10
C LEU A 53 8.70 -9.80 1.35
N PHE A 54 7.65 -10.23 2.05
CA PHE A 54 7.71 -10.66 3.44
C PHE A 54 7.51 -12.18 3.61
N SER A 55 7.85 -12.99 2.59
CA SER A 55 7.63 -14.44 2.59
C SER A 55 8.22 -15.16 3.82
N ASP A 56 9.34 -14.68 4.37
CA ASP A 56 9.97 -15.23 5.57
C ASP A 56 9.22 -14.90 6.88
N PHE A 57 8.26 -13.94 6.85
CA PHE A 57 7.60 -13.38 8.05
C PHE A 57 6.07 -13.36 7.96
N ARG A 58 5.52 -13.94 6.91
CA ARG A 58 4.11 -13.89 6.56
C ARG A 58 3.17 -14.24 7.74
N ASP A 59 3.55 -15.24 8.54
CA ASP A 59 2.76 -15.72 9.69
C ASP A 59 3.00 -14.91 10.98
N GLN A 60 3.76 -13.81 10.91
CA GLN A 60 4.15 -13.01 12.08
C GLN A 60 3.66 -11.57 12.00
N MET A 61 2.96 -11.21 10.93
CA MET A 61 2.51 -9.84 10.66
C MET A 61 1.19 -9.85 9.89
N ALA A 62 0.58 -8.68 9.74
CA ALA A 62 -0.58 -8.50 8.89
C ALA A 62 -0.26 -7.63 7.67
N PHE A 63 -1.08 -7.73 6.62
CA PHE A 63 -0.93 -6.98 5.39
C PHE A 63 -2.21 -6.22 5.06
N VAL A 64 -2.09 -4.91 4.93
CA VAL A 64 -3.08 -4.03 4.31
C VAL A 64 -2.56 -3.69 2.92
N ALA A 65 -2.98 -4.47 1.94
CA ALA A 65 -2.52 -4.39 0.55
C ALA A 65 -3.50 -3.64 -0.35
N GLU A 66 -3.12 -3.39 -1.61
CA GLU A 66 -3.98 -2.79 -2.63
C GLU A 66 -4.60 -1.46 -2.18
N ASN A 67 -3.80 -0.60 -1.53
CA ASN A 67 -4.26 0.66 -0.91
C ASN A 67 -5.36 0.49 0.17
N GLY A 68 -5.53 -0.69 0.75
CA GLY A 68 -6.53 -0.97 1.77
C GLY A 68 -7.67 -1.87 1.31
N SER A 69 -7.68 -2.27 0.04
CA SER A 69 -8.70 -3.17 -0.52
C SER A 69 -8.59 -4.61 0.00
N ALA A 70 -7.43 -5.03 0.46
CA ALA A 70 -7.19 -6.39 0.94
C ALA A 70 -6.50 -6.39 2.30
N LEU A 71 -7.05 -7.13 3.26
CA LEU A 71 -6.47 -7.34 4.58
C LEU A 71 -6.20 -8.82 4.79
N VAL A 72 -4.94 -9.16 5.08
CA VAL A 72 -4.53 -10.52 5.44
C VAL A 72 -4.02 -10.53 6.88
N VAL A 73 -4.54 -11.47 7.65
CA VAL A 73 -4.15 -11.71 9.06
C VAL A 73 -3.91 -13.20 9.24
N ASP A 74 -2.78 -13.57 9.82
CA ASP A 74 -2.39 -14.98 10.04
C ASP A 74 -2.42 -15.84 8.76
N GLY A 75 -2.16 -15.21 7.59
CA GLY A 75 -2.17 -15.85 6.28
C GLY A 75 -3.55 -15.97 5.62
N ASP A 76 -4.62 -15.54 6.29
CA ASP A 76 -5.98 -15.57 5.77
C ASP A 76 -6.43 -14.18 5.30
N LEU A 77 -7.06 -14.09 4.12
CA LEU A 77 -7.72 -12.87 3.65
C LEU A 77 -9.02 -12.68 4.45
N THR A 78 -9.01 -11.72 5.39
CA THR A 78 -10.10 -11.50 6.36
C THR A 78 -11.02 -10.34 6.02
N PHE A 79 -10.60 -9.47 5.12
CA PHE A 79 -11.38 -8.36 4.58
C PHE A 79 -10.98 -8.10 3.13
N GLU A 80 -11.95 -7.81 2.28
CA GLU A 80 -11.72 -7.37 0.90
C GLU A 80 -12.81 -6.40 0.43
N GLU A 81 -12.38 -5.36 -0.26
CA GLU A 81 -13.19 -4.43 -1.06
C GLU A 81 -12.70 -4.51 -2.50
N HIS A 82 -13.60 -4.75 -3.45
CA HIS A 82 -13.19 -5.00 -4.83
C HIS A 82 -14.15 -4.36 -5.84
N LEU A 83 -13.65 -4.15 -7.05
CA LEU A 83 -14.45 -3.69 -8.18
C LEU A 83 -15.36 -4.80 -8.68
N THR A 84 -16.62 -4.48 -8.97
CA THR A 84 -17.48 -5.42 -9.69
C THR A 84 -17.01 -5.58 -11.13
N LYS A 85 -17.47 -6.64 -11.79
CA LYS A 85 -17.12 -6.88 -13.21
C LYS A 85 -17.53 -5.71 -14.11
N GLU A 86 -18.72 -5.18 -13.88
CA GLU A 86 -19.23 -4.01 -14.62
C GLU A 86 -18.34 -2.78 -14.41
N GLN A 87 -17.89 -2.55 -13.17
CA GLN A 87 -17.05 -1.42 -12.82
C GLN A 87 -15.66 -1.51 -13.48
N TYR A 88 -14.96 -2.64 -13.35
CA TYR A 88 -13.64 -2.73 -13.98
C TYR A 88 -13.70 -2.74 -15.50
N LEU A 89 -14.75 -3.29 -16.13
CA LEU A 89 -14.94 -3.19 -17.57
C LEU A 89 -15.26 -1.76 -18.03
N GLU A 90 -16.05 -0.99 -17.28
CA GLU A 90 -16.28 0.43 -17.53
C GLU A 90 -14.94 1.21 -17.46
N ILE A 91 -14.11 0.96 -16.43
CA ILE A 91 -12.81 1.60 -16.30
C ILE A 91 -11.89 1.25 -17.48
N THR A 92 -11.84 -0.02 -17.91
CA THR A 92 -11.03 -0.43 -19.08
C THR A 92 -11.48 0.25 -20.37
N GLN A 93 -12.78 0.40 -20.60
CA GLN A 93 -13.34 1.13 -21.73
C GLN A 93 -12.96 2.63 -21.65
N LEU A 94 -13.08 3.19 -20.45
CA LEU A 94 -12.70 4.58 -20.19
C LEU A 94 -11.21 4.79 -20.52
N LEU A 95 -10.30 3.99 -19.99
CA LEU A 95 -8.86 4.07 -20.24
C LEU A 95 -8.55 3.93 -21.72
N THR A 96 -9.15 2.95 -22.42
CA THR A 96 -8.96 2.77 -23.87
C THR A 96 -9.39 3.99 -24.69
N SER A 97 -10.40 4.74 -24.22
CA SER A 97 -10.89 5.96 -24.89
C SER A 97 -10.14 7.23 -24.47
N SER A 98 -9.23 7.14 -23.51
CA SER A 98 -8.51 8.29 -22.97
C SER A 98 -7.58 8.92 -24.02
N PRO A 99 -7.62 10.25 -24.22
CA PRO A 99 -6.69 10.93 -25.13
C PRO A 99 -5.25 10.98 -24.58
N TYR A 100 -5.05 10.54 -23.35
CA TYR A 100 -3.77 10.58 -22.62
C TYR A 100 -3.09 9.22 -22.54
N MET A 101 -3.82 8.12 -22.84
CA MET A 101 -3.28 6.76 -22.84
C MET A 101 -2.56 6.42 -24.16
N ASN A 102 -1.51 5.61 -24.06
CA ASN A 102 -0.88 4.96 -25.21
C ASN A 102 -1.28 3.49 -25.26
N GLY A 103 -2.21 3.15 -26.17
CA GLY A 103 -2.60 1.75 -26.38
C GLY A 103 -3.26 1.10 -25.16
N HIS A 104 -2.81 -0.12 -24.82
CA HIS A 104 -3.38 -0.95 -23.76
C HIS A 104 -2.41 -1.13 -22.57
N ASP A 105 -1.60 -0.12 -22.26
CA ASP A 105 -0.61 -0.19 -21.19
C ASP A 105 -1.26 0.05 -19.82
N TYR A 106 -2.21 -0.82 -19.47
CA TYR A 106 -2.88 -0.89 -18.18
C TYR A 106 -3.20 -2.35 -17.81
N LEU A 107 -3.40 -2.60 -16.54
CA LEU A 107 -3.68 -3.93 -15.99
C LEU A 107 -4.83 -3.91 -14.97
N LEU A 108 -5.43 -5.08 -14.77
CA LEU A 108 -6.25 -5.38 -13.61
C LEU A 108 -5.37 -6.03 -12.54
N SER A 109 -5.35 -5.50 -11.32
CA SER A 109 -4.71 -6.14 -10.17
C SER A 109 -5.72 -7.01 -9.45
N GLY A 110 -5.54 -8.31 -9.55
CA GLY A 110 -6.42 -9.31 -9.00
C GLY A 110 -5.80 -10.07 -7.83
N LYS A 111 -6.66 -10.83 -7.13
CA LYS A 111 -6.28 -11.67 -6.00
C LYS A 111 -5.26 -12.75 -6.38
N ASN A 112 -5.36 -13.29 -7.58
CA ASN A 112 -4.53 -14.41 -8.05
C ASN A 112 -3.45 -14.00 -9.05
N GLY A 113 -3.40 -12.75 -9.47
CA GLY A 113 -2.41 -12.22 -10.41
C GLY A 113 -2.80 -10.89 -11.04
N ALA A 114 -2.01 -10.46 -12.01
CA ALA A 114 -2.28 -9.27 -12.78
C ALA A 114 -2.65 -9.64 -14.22
N TYR A 115 -3.65 -8.96 -14.78
CA TYR A 115 -4.18 -9.26 -16.10
C TYR A 115 -3.98 -8.07 -17.03
N VAL A 116 -3.35 -8.29 -18.17
CA VAL A 116 -3.14 -7.29 -19.22
C VAL A 116 -3.85 -7.73 -20.50
N HIS A 117 -4.28 -6.76 -21.31
CA HIS A 117 -4.82 -7.09 -22.64
C HIS A 117 -3.73 -7.73 -23.52
N GLN A 118 -4.12 -8.64 -24.43
CA GLN A 118 -3.18 -9.28 -25.34
C GLN A 118 -2.39 -8.29 -26.19
N ASP A 119 -2.95 -7.12 -26.50
CA ASP A 119 -2.35 -6.06 -27.31
C ASP A 119 -1.52 -5.07 -26.49
N ALA A 120 -1.35 -5.28 -25.17
CA ALA A 120 -0.42 -4.50 -24.37
C ALA A 120 1.02 -4.65 -24.88
N SER A 121 1.80 -3.57 -24.82
CA SER A 121 3.18 -3.60 -25.34
C SER A 121 4.07 -4.58 -24.56
N ASP A 122 5.05 -5.20 -25.21
CA ASP A 122 5.99 -6.10 -24.54
C ASP A 122 6.87 -5.35 -23.53
N ASP A 123 7.18 -4.09 -23.82
CA ASP A 123 7.93 -3.21 -22.90
C ASP A 123 7.13 -2.96 -21.62
N TYR A 124 5.82 -2.69 -21.74
CA TYR A 124 4.94 -2.53 -20.59
C TYR A 124 4.86 -3.81 -19.75
N VAL A 125 4.64 -4.96 -20.40
CA VAL A 125 4.55 -6.25 -19.67
C VAL A 125 5.86 -6.57 -18.97
N THR A 126 7.00 -6.32 -19.61
CA THR A 126 8.32 -6.49 -18.99
C THR A 126 8.48 -5.55 -17.78
N PHE A 127 8.06 -4.30 -17.92
CA PHE A 127 8.12 -3.32 -16.83
C PHE A 127 7.28 -3.73 -15.63
N ILE A 128 5.99 -4.05 -15.84
CA ILE A 128 5.08 -4.39 -14.73
C ILE A 128 5.41 -5.72 -14.06
N SER A 129 6.07 -6.66 -14.75
CA SER A 129 6.53 -7.95 -14.19
C SER A 129 7.59 -7.78 -13.09
N ASN A 130 8.13 -6.56 -12.89
CA ASN A 130 8.97 -6.26 -11.74
C ASN A 130 8.18 -5.87 -10.48
N TYR A 131 6.86 -5.63 -10.61
CA TYR A 131 6.01 -5.12 -9.54
C TYR A 131 4.79 -5.99 -9.26
N TYR A 132 4.42 -6.86 -10.20
CA TYR A 132 3.25 -7.72 -10.12
C TYR A 132 3.63 -9.17 -10.37
N GLU A 133 3.11 -10.04 -9.53
CA GLU A 133 3.23 -11.48 -9.69
C GLU A 133 2.16 -12.02 -10.65
N ASN A 134 2.45 -13.18 -11.25
CA ASN A 134 1.49 -13.92 -12.10
C ASN A 134 0.85 -13.04 -13.20
N VAL A 135 1.66 -12.27 -13.93
CA VAL A 135 1.17 -11.43 -15.03
C VAL A 135 0.69 -12.29 -16.19
N GLN A 136 -0.58 -12.12 -16.59
CA GLN A 136 -1.22 -12.91 -17.63
C GLN A 136 -1.78 -12.00 -18.74
N ARG A 137 -1.54 -12.36 -20.01
CA ARG A 137 -2.20 -11.74 -21.14
C ARG A 137 -3.55 -12.39 -21.39
N VAL A 138 -4.60 -11.60 -21.51
CA VAL A 138 -5.96 -12.06 -21.81
C VAL A 138 -6.47 -11.43 -23.11
N PRO A 139 -7.24 -12.16 -23.92
CA PRO A 139 -7.81 -11.61 -25.16
C PRO A 139 -8.91 -10.58 -24.88
N SER A 140 -9.57 -10.70 -23.74
CA SER A 140 -10.60 -9.76 -23.24
C SER A 140 -10.63 -9.79 -21.73
N PHE A 141 -10.81 -8.63 -21.09
CA PHE A 141 -11.03 -8.54 -19.67
C PHE A 141 -12.38 -9.13 -19.21
N GLU A 142 -13.31 -9.37 -20.14
CA GLU A 142 -14.55 -10.10 -19.88
C GLU A 142 -14.31 -11.57 -19.50
N GLU A 143 -13.16 -12.13 -19.89
CA GLU A 143 -12.78 -13.52 -19.60
C GLU A 143 -12.07 -13.69 -18.25
N VAL A 144 -11.75 -12.58 -17.57
CA VAL A 144 -11.11 -12.63 -16.25
C VAL A 144 -12.11 -13.13 -15.21
N ASP A 145 -11.72 -14.23 -14.53
CA ASP A 145 -12.46 -14.83 -13.42
C ASP A 145 -11.62 -14.72 -12.14
N ASP A 146 -11.56 -13.49 -11.60
CA ASP A 146 -10.81 -13.17 -10.39
C ASP A 146 -11.46 -12.01 -9.65
N VAL A 147 -11.12 -11.85 -8.37
CA VAL A 147 -11.46 -10.67 -7.57
C VAL A 147 -10.51 -9.54 -7.95
N ILE A 148 -11.01 -8.44 -8.49
CA ILE A 148 -10.20 -7.33 -8.96
C ILE A 148 -10.23 -6.18 -7.96
N PHE A 149 -9.08 -5.85 -7.38
CA PHE A 149 -8.96 -4.81 -6.35
C PHE A 149 -8.80 -3.41 -6.95
N LYS A 150 -8.02 -3.27 -8.02
CA LYS A 150 -7.74 -2.00 -8.69
C LYS A 150 -7.35 -2.19 -10.15
N LEU A 151 -7.29 -1.09 -10.89
CA LEU A 151 -6.59 -1.02 -12.16
C LEU A 151 -5.34 -0.15 -12.00
N THR A 152 -4.25 -0.52 -12.67
CA THR A 152 -3.07 0.33 -12.77
C THR A 152 -2.84 0.67 -14.24
N ALA A 153 -2.70 1.95 -14.54
CA ALA A 153 -2.54 2.44 -15.92
C ALA A 153 -1.30 3.32 -16.05
N ASN A 154 -0.51 3.09 -17.10
CA ASN A 154 0.69 3.88 -17.39
C ASN A 154 0.39 4.98 -18.38
N PHE A 155 0.90 6.16 -18.06
CA PHE A 155 0.89 7.37 -18.89
C PHE A 155 2.32 7.80 -19.22
N THR A 156 2.49 8.99 -19.75
CA THR A 156 3.81 9.64 -19.80
C THR A 156 3.96 10.61 -18.62
N ALA A 157 5.18 11.04 -18.35
CA ALA A 157 5.44 12.04 -17.29
C ALA A 157 4.67 13.37 -17.52
N GLU A 158 4.41 13.70 -18.80
CA GLU A 158 3.69 14.91 -19.19
C GLU A 158 2.17 14.76 -19.06
N THR A 159 1.63 13.54 -19.16
CA THR A 159 0.18 13.32 -19.26
C THR A 159 -0.44 12.63 -18.04
N VAL A 160 0.36 12.14 -17.09
CA VAL A 160 -0.13 11.38 -15.94
C VAL A 160 -1.12 12.18 -15.08
N ARG A 161 -0.87 13.46 -14.86
CA ARG A 161 -1.76 14.32 -14.04
C ARG A 161 -3.08 14.63 -14.74
N GLU A 162 -3.02 14.89 -16.05
CA GLU A 162 -4.22 15.08 -16.87
C GLU A 162 -5.02 13.79 -16.97
N GLY A 163 -4.34 12.64 -17.08
CA GLY A 163 -4.95 11.31 -17.07
C GLY A 163 -5.65 11.00 -15.75
N GLU A 164 -4.99 11.23 -14.62
CA GLU A 164 -5.56 11.07 -13.27
C GLU A 164 -6.86 11.90 -13.12
N LYS A 165 -6.80 13.17 -13.43
CA LYS A 165 -7.95 14.07 -13.37
C LYS A 165 -9.07 13.62 -14.31
N TRP A 166 -8.71 13.27 -15.55
CA TRP A 166 -9.67 12.86 -16.58
C TRP A 166 -10.43 11.59 -16.18
N VAL A 167 -9.77 10.62 -15.56
CA VAL A 167 -10.39 9.39 -15.05
C VAL A 167 -11.28 9.71 -13.84
N THR A 168 -10.77 10.42 -12.84
CA THR A 168 -11.50 10.75 -11.61
C THR A 168 -12.78 11.54 -11.88
N GLU A 169 -12.77 12.49 -12.83
CA GLU A 169 -13.95 13.28 -13.17
C GLU A 169 -15.08 12.48 -13.84
N ARG A 170 -14.80 11.27 -14.33
CA ARG A 170 -15.75 10.43 -15.09
C ARG A 170 -16.28 9.22 -14.33
N LEU A 171 -15.70 8.91 -13.18
CA LEU A 171 -16.12 7.80 -12.34
C LEU A 171 -16.67 8.35 -11.01
N SER A 172 -17.91 7.97 -10.68
CA SER A 172 -18.56 8.40 -9.43
C SER A 172 -18.20 7.51 -8.23
N TYR A 173 -17.70 6.31 -8.48
CA TYR A 173 -17.43 5.27 -7.49
C TYR A 173 -15.93 4.96 -7.30
N ALA A 174 -15.07 5.53 -8.13
CA ALA A 174 -13.65 5.29 -8.08
C ALA A 174 -12.85 6.59 -8.28
N ASN A 175 -11.66 6.62 -7.72
CA ASN A 175 -10.69 7.70 -7.90
C ASN A 175 -9.43 7.14 -8.57
N ALA A 176 -8.79 7.97 -9.37
CA ALA A 176 -7.43 7.72 -9.83
C ALA A 176 -6.45 8.40 -8.87
N VAL A 177 -5.38 7.69 -8.51
CA VAL A 177 -4.33 8.16 -7.60
C VAL A 177 -2.98 7.90 -8.24
N THR A 178 -2.14 8.93 -8.36
CA THR A 178 -0.78 8.79 -8.90
C THR A 178 0.09 7.96 -7.94
N THR A 179 0.75 6.92 -8.46
CA THR A 179 1.58 5.98 -7.67
C THR A 179 3.05 6.37 -7.59
N GLY A 180 3.42 7.57 -8.07
CA GLY A 180 4.80 8.13 -7.96
C GLY A 180 5.49 7.99 -9.27
N PHE A 181 5.42 7.50 -10.32
CA PHE A 181 6.12 7.54 -11.59
C PHE A 181 5.20 8.09 -12.71
N GLN A 182 4.91 7.27 -13.67
CA GLN A 182 4.02 7.59 -14.79
C GLN A 182 2.72 6.77 -14.71
N SER A 183 2.42 6.22 -13.54
CA SER A 183 1.28 5.33 -13.32
C SER A 183 0.26 5.95 -12.39
N ILE A 184 -0.99 5.58 -12.62
CA ILE A 184 -2.10 5.81 -11.70
C ILE A 184 -2.71 4.48 -11.29
N ASP A 185 -3.16 4.38 -10.04
CA ASP A 185 -4.08 3.36 -9.57
C ASP A 185 -5.51 3.90 -9.61
N VAL A 186 -6.43 3.14 -10.19
CA VAL A 186 -7.87 3.42 -10.14
C VAL A 186 -8.50 2.49 -9.12
N ILE A 187 -8.91 3.05 -8.00
CA ILE A 187 -9.42 2.33 -6.82
C ILE A 187 -10.82 2.82 -6.46
N LEU A 188 -11.59 2.01 -5.73
CA LEU A 188 -12.87 2.47 -5.17
C LEU A 188 -12.63 3.69 -4.28
N ASN A 189 -13.50 4.70 -4.38
CA ASN A 189 -13.37 5.93 -3.59
C ASN A 189 -13.68 5.74 -2.09
N THR A 190 -14.19 4.57 -1.70
CA THR A 190 -14.38 4.14 -0.31
C THR A 190 -13.14 3.48 0.29
N VAL A 191 -12.10 3.21 -0.51
CA VAL A 191 -10.91 2.47 -0.11
C VAL A 191 -9.73 3.40 0.07
N THR A 192 -9.09 3.31 1.22
CA THR A 192 -7.80 3.91 1.56
C THR A 192 -7.05 2.95 2.50
N LYS A 193 -5.77 3.17 2.76
CA LYS A 193 -5.03 2.37 3.76
C LYS A 193 -5.70 2.38 5.14
N ARG A 194 -6.42 3.45 5.46
CA ARG A 194 -7.25 3.55 6.66
C ARG A 194 -8.33 2.48 6.69
N THR A 195 -9.02 2.23 5.57
CA THR A 195 -10.12 1.25 5.49
C THR A 195 -9.67 -0.14 5.96
N GLY A 196 -8.54 -0.63 5.42
CA GLY A 196 -7.98 -1.92 5.84
C GLY A 196 -7.50 -1.92 7.28
N LEU A 197 -6.91 -0.81 7.74
CA LEU A 197 -6.42 -0.67 9.11
C LEU A 197 -7.57 -0.60 10.13
N GLU A 198 -8.66 0.11 9.82
CA GLU A 198 -9.88 0.15 10.63
C GLU A 198 -10.51 -1.24 10.76
N ALA A 199 -10.65 -1.97 9.64
CA ALA A 199 -11.16 -3.34 9.64
C ALA A 199 -10.31 -4.26 10.53
N LEU A 200 -8.98 -4.14 10.48
CA LEU A 200 -8.08 -4.89 11.35
C LEU A 200 -8.26 -4.52 12.82
N CYS A 201 -8.35 -3.24 13.13
CA CYS A 201 -8.55 -2.74 14.50
C CYS A 201 -9.88 -3.23 15.08
N GLU A 202 -10.96 -3.25 14.28
CA GLU A 202 -12.27 -3.78 14.69
C GLU A 202 -12.19 -5.29 14.98
N GLN A 203 -11.56 -6.08 14.10
CA GLN A 203 -11.41 -7.53 14.29
C GLN A 203 -10.62 -7.89 15.54
N LEU A 204 -9.57 -7.14 15.86
CA LEU A 204 -8.68 -7.39 16.98
C LEU A 204 -9.04 -6.61 18.26
N HIS A 205 -10.11 -5.81 18.24
CA HIS A 205 -10.52 -4.93 19.33
C HIS A 205 -9.38 -3.99 19.80
N ILE A 206 -8.62 -3.46 18.84
CA ILE A 206 -7.56 -2.47 19.06
C ILE A 206 -8.16 -1.08 18.90
N LYS A 207 -7.90 -0.23 19.87
CA LYS A 207 -8.39 1.15 19.83
C LYS A 207 -7.43 2.04 19.03
N GLN A 208 -7.97 3.10 18.47
CA GLN A 208 -7.22 4.09 17.67
C GLN A 208 -5.97 4.61 18.43
N GLU A 209 -6.10 4.94 19.72
CA GLU A 209 -5.00 5.42 20.55
C GLU A 209 -3.90 4.36 20.81
N GLU A 210 -4.13 3.11 20.46
CA GLU A 210 -3.17 2.00 20.57
C GLU A 210 -2.44 1.72 19.23
N VAL A 211 -2.73 2.52 18.18
CA VAL A 211 -2.14 2.41 16.84
C VAL A 211 -1.03 3.45 16.67
N LEU A 212 0.12 3.00 16.17
CA LEU A 212 1.20 3.85 15.68
C LEU A 212 1.34 3.60 14.18
N ALA A 213 1.44 4.66 13.38
CA ALA A 213 1.58 4.53 11.92
C ALA A 213 2.72 5.40 11.37
N PHE A 214 3.42 4.85 10.37
CA PHE A 214 4.47 5.54 9.61
C PHE A 214 4.05 5.71 8.16
N GLY A 215 4.41 6.86 7.57
CA GLY A 215 4.11 7.14 6.15
C GLY A 215 4.92 8.32 5.61
N ASP A 216 4.85 8.51 4.30
CA ASP A 216 5.57 9.59 3.61
C ASP A 216 4.75 10.29 2.52
N ASN A 217 3.69 9.68 1.99
CA ASN A 217 3.00 10.15 0.82
C ASN A 217 1.48 10.32 1.05
N LEU A 218 0.79 10.92 0.09
CA LEU A 218 -0.64 11.29 0.23
C LEU A 218 -1.57 10.09 0.41
N ASN A 219 -1.22 8.91 -0.10
CA ASN A 219 -2.00 7.69 0.13
C ASN A 219 -1.89 7.16 1.57
N ASP A 220 -1.00 7.75 2.40
CA ASP A 220 -0.88 7.46 3.84
C ASP A 220 -1.70 8.42 4.70
N TYR A 221 -2.21 9.51 4.11
CA TYR A 221 -2.82 10.61 4.86
C TYR A 221 -3.92 10.12 5.80
N GLU A 222 -4.88 9.37 5.28
CA GLU A 222 -6.02 8.88 6.06
C GLU A 222 -5.60 7.84 7.11
N MET A 223 -4.59 7.02 6.82
CA MET A 223 -4.02 6.06 7.78
C MET A 223 -3.34 6.79 8.94
N LEU A 224 -2.55 7.81 8.64
CA LEU A 224 -1.86 8.62 9.64
C LEU A 224 -2.85 9.46 10.47
N GLU A 225 -3.88 10.05 9.84
CA GLU A 225 -4.95 10.77 10.54
C GLU A 225 -5.73 9.84 11.47
N PHE A 226 -5.95 8.59 11.09
CA PHE A 226 -6.60 7.59 11.92
C PHE A 226 -5.75 7.16 13.11
N ALA A 227 -4.44 7.00 12.95
CA ALA A 227 -3.57 6.47 14.00
C ALA A 227 -3.55 7.36 15.25
N GLY A 228 -3.45 6.76 16.43
CA GLY A 228 -3.24 7.50 17.68
C GLY A 228 -1.91 8.22 17.74
N THR A 229 -0.91 7.72 17.00
CA THR A 229 0.39 8.38 16.80
C THR A 229 0.81 8.19 15.34
N ALA A 230 1.00 9.32 14.65
CA ALA A 230 1.47 9.39 13.28
C ALA A 230 2.91 9.88 13.22
N ILE A 231 3.75 9.20 12.44
CA ILE A 231 5.17 9.51 12.28
C ILE A 231 5.49 9.61 10.79
N ALA A 232 6.11 10.72 10.40
CA ALA A 232 6.59 10.93 9.04
C ALA A 232 8.09 10.62 8.93
N THR A 233 8.54 10.13 7.78
CA THR A 233 9.96 10.12 7.43
C THR A 233 10.42 11.51 6.98
N ASP A 234 11.73 11.81 7.01
CA ASP A 234 12.25 13.12 6.59
C ASP A 234 12.08 13.37 5.08
N ASN A 235 12.02 12.32 4.28
CA ASN A 235 11.70 12.41 2.85
C ASN A 235 10.19 12.57 2.57
N ALA A 236 9.32 12.54 3.59
CA ALA A 236 7.87 12.67 3.42
C ALA A 236 7.47 14.04 2.86
N ARG A 237 6.31 14.07 2.22
CA ARG A 237 5.68 15.30 1.73
C ARG A 237 5.33 16.22 2.90
N ASP A 238 5.34 17.53 2.63
CA ASP A 238 5.05 18.53 3.66
C ASP A 238 3.66 18.35 4.28
N GLU A 239 2.66 17.92 3.49
CA GLU A 239 1.31 17.64 3.95
C GLU A 239 1.29 16.50 4.99
N ILE A 240 2.14 15.48 4.81
CA ILE A 240 2.26 14.33 5.73
C ILE A 240 3.01 14.73 6.99
N LYS A 241 4.10 15.48 6.85
CA LYS A 241 4.84 16.04 8.00
C LYS A 241 3.95 16.93 8.86
N ALA A 242 3.04 17.70 8.24
CA ALA A 242 2.16 18.63 8.95
C ALA A 242 1.12 17.95 9.85
N ILE A 243 0.71 16.71 9.54
CA ILE A 243 -0.25 15.94 10.37
C ILE A 243 0.43 14.96 11.32
N SER A 244 1.74 14.78 11.22
CA SER A 244 2.50 13.83 12.03
C SER A 244 2.95 14.48 13.34
N GLN A 245 2.94 13.69 14.43
CA GLN A 245 3.43 14.13 15.74
C GLN A 245 4.96 14.16 15.79
N GLU A 246 5.63 13.37 14.94
CA GLU A 246 7.09 13.31 14.89
C GLU A 246 7.56 13.13 13.44
N VAL A 247 8.73 13.68 13.13
CA VAL A 247 9.45 13.43 11.87
C VAL A 247 10.77 12.77 12.21
N ILE A 248 10.96 11.55 11.71
CA ILE A 248 12.19 10.75 11.92
C ILE A 248 13.13 10.92 10.72
N GLY A 249 14.28 10.27 10.74
CA GLY A 249 15.20 10.27 9.60
C GLY A 249 14.60 9.70 8.31
N PRO A 250 15.30 9.83 7.17
CA PRO A 250 14.82 9.34 5.88
C PRO A 250 14.75 7.81 5.82
N CYS A 251 13.97 7.28 4.90
CA CYS A 251 13.82 5.83 4.67
C CYS A 251 15.16 5.14 4.34
N GLU A 252 16.06 5.83 3.63
CA GLU A 252 17.40 5.35 3.27
C GLU A 252 18.27 4.94 4.49
N ASP A 253 18.04 5.57 5.63
CA ASP A 253 18.77 5.27 6.88
C ASP A 253 18.06 4.18 7.71
N ALA A 254 17.06 3.51 7.14
CA ALA A 254 16.19 2.54 7.82
C ALA A 254 15.61 3.09 9.14
N SER A 255 15.15 4.34 9.09
CA SER A 255 14.72 5.10 10.29
C SER A 255 13.51 4.50 10.98
N VAL A 256 12.54 3.95 10.21
CA VAL A 256 11.39 3.23 10.78
C VAL A 256 11.85 1.98 11.53
N MET A 257 12.77 1.21 10.95
CA MET A 257 13.35 0.02 11.62
C MET A 257 14.04 0.41 12.92
N THR A 258 14.83 1.48 12.90
CA THR A 258 15.53 2.00 14.07
C THR A 258 14.53 2.45 15.15
N TYR A 259 13.50 3.15 14.78
CA TYR A 259 12.44 3.56 15.70
C TYR A 259 11.74 2.35 16.36
N MET A 260 11.42 1.32 15.59
CA MET A 260 10.81 0.10 16.13
C MET A 260 11.75 -0.66 17.09
N GLU A 261 13.06 -0.68 16.81
CA GLU A 261 14.05 -1.24 17.74
C GLU A 261 14.12 -0.45 19.05
N GLU A 262 14.06 0.89 18.99
CA GLU A 262 14.03 1.77 20.16
C GLU A 262 12.76 1.58 21.01
N MET A 263 11.61 1.26 20.39
CA MET A 263 10.39 0.90 21.10
C MET A 263 10.55 -0.36 21.97
N LEU A 264 11.49 -1.23 21.63
CA LEU A 264 11.79 -2.45 22.38
C LEU A 264 12.75 -2.22 23.56
N ASP A 265 13.55 -1.14 23.53
CA ASP A 265 14.53 -0.82 24.58
C ASP A 265 13.87 -0.09 25.75
N ASP A 266 13.55 -0.84 26.83
CA ASP A 266 12.91 -0.31 28.02
C ASP A 266 13.79 0.75 28.78
N LYS A 267 15.09 0.87 28.45
CA LYS A 267 15.97 1.86 29.09
C LYS A 267 15.79 3.27 28.55
N LYS A 268 15.42 3.43 27.28
CA LYS A 268 15.20 4.74 26.65
C LYS A 268 13.86 5.36 27.08
N ARG A 269 12.81 4.57 27.29
CA ARG A 269 11.49 5.06 27.71
C ARG A 269 11.44 5.73 29.08
N ASN A 270 12.34 5.36 30.00
CA ASN A 270 12.39 5.95 31.35
C ASN A 270 13.15 7.28 31.43
N SER A 271 13.84 7.72 30.37
CA SER A 271 14.55 9.00 30.35
C SER A 271 13.67 10.19 29.94
N ASP A 272 12.60 9.98 29.20
CA ASP A 272 11.76 11.05 28.64
C ASP A 272 10.55 11.44 29.52
N TYR A 273 10.31 10.75 30.64
CA TYR A 273 9.28 11.07 31.62
C TYR A 273 9.82 11.71 32.92
N CYS A 274 11.04 12.18 32.90
CA CYS A 274 11.60 12.93 34.04
C CYS A 274 11.82 14.41 33.68
N TYR A 275 10.73 15.15 33.41
CA TYR A 275 10.72 16.62 33.52
C TYR A 275 9.30 17.11 33.80
#